data_d90a2f235b3f94d318877a3749ef349d
#
_entry.id   d90a2f235b3f94d318877a3749ef349d
#
_cell.length_a   1.000
_cell.length_b   1.000
_cell.length_c   1.000
_cell.angle_alpha   90.00
_cell.angle_beta   90.00
_cell.angle_gamma   90.00
#
_symmetry.space_group_name_H-M   'P 1'
#
loop_
_entity.id
_entity.type
_entity.pdbx_description
1 polymer ?
#
loop_
_entity_poly.entity_id
_entity_poly.type
_entity_poly.pdbx_seq_one_letter_code
_entity_poly.pdbx_strand_id
1 'polypeptide(L)'
;RYMKKIKLTKKNLILFALLAATAIAIVVLDQITKMLAVRAYEDGKLPVTVIKGVLSISYLENLGGAFGGMAGRHVLFFVLTVLALPAFCVLIFFRRNSGNAGCFAVAMMFAGTVGNAIDRAFRGNGFFNGGVRDFIATECFGRLDSVFNVADIFLVAGVALFAASLLFFDKDSLLADAKRKKSAAEKDSRIPSARMTAGRADRIEKAFFQSGKNRKRKA
;
A
#
# COMPACT_ATOMS: atom_id res chain seq x y z
N ARG A 1 -9.67 29.27 3.02
CA ARG A 1 -10.02 27.85 3.31
C ARG A 1 -9.09 27.36 4.43
N TYR A 2 -9.59 27.36 5.66
CA TYR A 2 -8.84 27.02 6.87
C TYR A 2 -8.18 25.64 6.75
N MET A 3 -6.86 25.59 6.82
CA MET A 3 -6.14 24.32 7.02
C MET A 3 -6.53 23.76 8.39
N LYS A 4 -7.35 22.71 8.42
CA LYS A 4 -7.64 21.97 9.65
C LYS A 4 -6.31 21.54 10.26
N LYS A 5 -5.95 22.03 11.44
CA LYS A 5 -4.75 21.60 12.17
C LYS A 5 -4.73 20.08 12.24
N ILE A 6 -3.71 19.46 11.64
CA ILE A 6 -3.52 18.01 11.64
C ILE A 6 -3.15 17.62 13.07
N LYS A 7 -4.12 17.08 13.82
CA LYS A 7 -3.86 16.56 15.17
C LYS A 7 -3.41 15.10 15.04
N LEU A 8 -2.17 14.82 15.40
CA LEU A 8 -1.69 13.46 15.60
C LEU A 8 -2.25 12.94 16.95
N THR A 9 -2.96 11.82 16.88
CA THR A 9 -3.50 11.16 18.07
C THR A 9 -2.49 10.16 18.64
N LYS A 10 -2.63 9.78 19.92
CA LYS A 10 -1.84 8.67 20.51
C LYS A 10 -1.89 7.41 19.65
N LYS A 11 -3.06 7.09 19.09
CA LYS A 11 -3.25 5.95 18.18
C LYS A 11 -2.37 6.06 16.92
N ASN A 12 -2.26 7.25 16.33
CA ASN A 12 -1.42 7.46 15.15
C ASN A 12 0.07 7.34 15.50
N LEU A 13 0.50 7.79 16.67
CA LEU A 13 1.89 7.65 17.12
C LEU A 13 2.26 6.17 17.31
N ILE A 14 1.39 5.39 17.96
CA ILE A 14 1.58 3.94 18.11
C ILE A 14 1.64 3.26 16.74
N LEU A 15 0.72 3.60 15.84
CA LEU A 15 0.73 3.06 14.47
C LEU A 15 2.07 3.36 13.78
N PHE A 16 2.53 4.61 13.78
CA PHE A 16 3.81 4.96 13.15
C PHE A 16 5.00 4.24 13.77
N ALA A 17 5.01 4.06 15.10
CA ALA A 17 6.05 3.27 15.77
C ALA A 17 6.03 1.80 15.32
N LEU A 18 4.85 1.18 15.20
CA LEU A 18 4.71 -0.18 14.70
C LEU A 18 5.14 -0.32 13.24
N LEU A 19 4.76 0.64 12.38
CA LEU A 19 5.18 0.65 10.98
C LEU A 19 6.69 0.79 10.83
N ALA A 20 7.31 1.67 11.63
CA ALA A 20 8.76 1.85 11.64
C ALA A 20 9.47 0.57 12.14
N ALA A 21 8.98 -0.05 13.22
CA ALA A 21 9.52 -1.30 13.73
C ALA A 21 9.41 -2.43 12.68
N THR A 22 8.27 -2.53 11.99
CA THR A 22 8.08 -3.49 10.90
C THR A 22 9.05 -3.25 9.76
N ALA A 23 9.20 -2.00 9.32
CA ALA A 23 10.12 -1.66 8.24
C ALA A 23 11.59 -1.97 8.61
N ILE A 24 12.01 -1.62 9.82
CA ILE A 24 13.36 -1.94 10.33
C ILE A 24 13.57 -3.45 10.36
N ALA A 25 12.62 -4.22 10.89
CA ALA A 25 12.72 -5.68 10.96
C ALA A 25 12.88 -6.32 9.57
N ILE A 26 12.12 -5.86 8.58
CA ILE A 26 12.20 -6.34 7.20
C ILE A 26 13.56 -6.00 6.59
N VAL A 27 14.04 -4.77 6.74
CA VAL A 27 15.36 -4.35 6.21
C VAL A 27 16.49 -5.16 6.87
N VAL A 28 16.43 -5.34 8.18
CA VAL A 28 17.43 -6.15 8.91
C VAL A 28 17.41 -7.60 8.43
N LEU A 29 16.23 -8.20 8.29
CA LEU A 29 16.08 -9.56 7.78
C LEU A 29 16.63 -9.69 6.36
N ASP A 30 16.31 -8.75 5.46
CA ASP A 30 16.85 -8.72 4.11
C ASP A 30 18.36 -8.64 4.07
N GLN A 31 18.96 -7.72 4.84
CA GLN A 31 20.42 -7.55 4.86
C GLN A 31 21.14 -8.75 5.48
N ILE A 32 20.58 -9.36 6.53
CA ILE A 32 21.16 -10.57 7.15
C ILE A 32 21.11 -11.74 6.14
N THR A 33 19.98 -11.99 5.51
CA THR A 33 19.84 -13.10 4.56
C THR A 33 20.74 -12.92 3.33
N LYS A 34 20.87 -11.70 2.82
CA LYS A 34 21.80 -11.35 1.75
C LYS A 34 23.27 -11.60 2.16
N MET A 35 23.64 -11.24 3.40
CA MET A 35 24.98 -11.50 3.92
C MET A 35 25.27 -12.99 4.06
N LEU A 36 24.30 -13.77 4.55
CA LEU A 36 24.42 -15.22 4.65
C LEU A 36 24.57 -15.88 3.28
N ALA A 37 23.82 -15.43 2.28
CA ALA A 37 23.91 -15.93 0.91
C ALA A 37 25.30 -15.66 0.29
N VAL A 38 25.85 -14.44 0.49
CA VAL A 38 27.22 -14.12 0.04
C VAL A 38 28.24 -15.07 0.67
N ARG A 39 28.20 -15.24 1.99
CA ARG A 39 29.10 -16.15 2.71
C ARG A 39 29.00 -17.59 2.19
N ALA A 40 27.78 -18.07 2.03
CA ALA A 40 27.56 -19.43 1.53
C ALA A 40 28.08 -19.61 0.10
N TYR A 41 28.00 -18.57 -0.72
CA TYR A 41 28.58 -18.57 -2.06
C TYR A 41 30.11 -18.58 -2.03
N GLU A 42 30.73 -17.71 -1.23
CA GLU A 42 32.18 -17.63 -1.04
C GLU A 42 32.77 -18.94 -0.47
N ASP A 43 32.02 -19.62 0.40
CA ASP A 43 32.39 -20.94 0.93
C ASP A 43 32.18 -22.10 -0.08
N GLY A 44 31.73 -21.85 -1.28
CA GLY A 44 31.46 -22.87 -2.32
C GLY A 44 30.25 -23.77 -1.99
N LYS A 45 29.34 -23.32 -1.10
CA LYS A 45 28.16 -24.09 -0.68
C LYS A 45 26.94 -23.87 -1.55
N LEU A 46 26.97 -22.92 -2.46
CA LEU A 46 25.87 -22.63 -3.40
C LEU A 46 26.25 -23.04 -4.83
N PRO A 47 25.28 -23.43 -5.67
CA PRO A 47 23.83 -23.47 -5.39
C PRO A 47 23.39 -24.71 -4.62
N VAL A 48 22.26 -24.58 -3.86
CA VAL A 48 21.59 -25.68 -3.15
C VAL A 48 20.15 -25.82 -3.62
N THR A 49 19.76 -26.97 -4.07
CA THR A 49 18.35 -27.26 -4.42
C THR A 49 17.53 -27.51 -3.15
N VAL A 50 16.51 -26.68 -2.94
CA VAL A 50 15.57 -26.83 -1.83
C VAL A 50 14.37 -27.70 -2.24
N ILE A 51 13.79 -27.41 -3.41
CA ILE A 51 12.70 -28.17 -4.02
C ILE A 51 13.07 -28.38 -5.48
N LYS A 52 13.31 -29.64 -5.84
CA LYS A 52 13.76 -30.01 -7.20
C LYS A 52 12.81 -29.48 -8.27
N GLY A 53 13.36 -28.70 -9.20
CA GLY A 53 12.62 -28.11 -10.32
C GLY A 53 11.68 -26.95 -9.97
N VAL A 54 11.74 -26.43 -8.72
CA VAL A 54 10.89 -25.31 -8.28
C VAL A 54 11.70 -24.23 -7.58
N LEU A 55 12.58 -24.61 -6.60
CA LEU A 55 13.22 -23.65 -5.72
C LEU A 55 14.66 -24.08 -5.41
N SER A 56 15.59 -23.17 -5.60
CA SER A 56 16.98 -23.33 -5.19
C SER A 56 17.50 -22.06 -4.52
N ILE A 57 18.54 -22.22 -3.70
CA ILE A 57 19.31 -21.10 -3.20
C ILE A 57 20.55 -21.00 -4.05
N SER A 58 20.72 -19.85 -4.68
CA SER A 58 21.89 -19.53 -5.52
C SER A 58 22.40 -18.13 -5.13
N TYR A 59 23.35 -17.60 -5.87
CA TYR A 59 23.80 -16.22 -5.70
C TYR A 59 23.94 -15.54 -7.05
N LEU A 60 23.32 -14.38 -7.15
CA LEU A 60 23.39 -13.52 -8.34
C LEU A 60 23.52 -12.06 -7.90
N GLU A 61 24.51 -11.37 -8.41
CA GLU A 61 24.60 -9.92 -8.29
C GLU A 61 23.81 -9.25 -9.42
N ASN A 62 22.64 -8.72 -9.09
CA ASN A 62 21.71 -8.14 -10.06
C ASN A 62 22.00 -6.65 -10.30
N LEU A 63 22.67 -6.35 -11.40
CA LEU A 63 23.04 -4.99 -11.79
C LEU A 63 21.91 -4.21 -12.50
N GLY A 64 20.80 -4.85 -12.84
CA GLY A 64 19.84 -4.14 -13.68
C GLY A 64 18.43 -4.71 -13.79
N GLY A 65 17.80 -5.09 -12.69
CA GLY A 65 16.40 -5.50 -12.68
C GLY A 65 16.15 -6.86 -13.35
N ALA A 66 14.87 -7.16 -13.60
CA ALA A 66 14.46 -8.44 -14.17
C ALA A 66 15.20 -8.74 -15.50
N PHE A 67 15.80 -9.92 -15.56
CA PHE A 67 16.51 -10.43 -16.76
C PHE A 67 17.71 -9.59 -17.25
N GLY A 68 18.29 -8.72 -16.40
CA GLY A 68 19.47 -7.92 -16.79
C GLY A 68 19.19 -6.81 -17.80
N GLY A 69 17.95 -6.62 -18.22
CA GLY A 69 17.57 -5.68 -19.28
C GLY A 69 17.81 -4.20 -18.99
N MET A 70 18.12 -3.86 -17.73
CA MET A 70 18.42 -2.50 -17.29
C MET A 70 19.82 -2.34 -16.68
N ALA A 71 20.74 -3.23 -17.02
CA ALA A 71 22.14 -3.12 -16.59
C ALA A 71 22.72 -1.75 -16.99
N GLY A 72 23.46 -1.12 -16.08
CA GLY A 72 24.02 0.23 -16.27
C GLY A 72 23.05 1.40 -16.05
N ARG A 73 21.76 1.15 -15.77
CA ARG A 73 20.77 2.23 -15.52
C ARG A 73 20.66 2.61 -14.04
N HIS A 74 21.80 2.69 -13.34
CA HIS A 74 21.85 3.03 -11.91
C HIS A 74 21.17 4.37 -11.58
N VAL A 75 21.29 5.37 -12.46
CA VAL A 75 20.62 6.66 -12.31
C VAL A 75 19.09 6.51 -12.28
N LEU A 76 18.54 5.64 -13.15
CA LEU A 76 17.11 5.36 -13.14
C LEU A 76 16.65 4.76 -11.81
N PHE A 77 17.36 3.75 -11.29
CA PHE A 77 17.05 3.15 -9.99
C PHE A 77 17.18 4.15 -8.84
N PHE A 78 18.19 5.03 -8.88
CA PHE A 78 18.33 6.12 -7.94
C PHE A 78 17.11 7.06 -7.96
N VAL A 79 16.73 7.55 -9.13
CA VAL A 79 15.57 8.44 -9.30
C VAL A 79 14.28 7.77 -8.81
N LEU A 80 14.04 6.53 -9.19
CA LEU A 80 12.87 5.77 -8.74
C LEU A 80 12.84 5.61 -7.22
N THR A 81 13.98 5.33 -6.60
CA THR A 81 14.09 5.22 -5.13
C THR A 81 13.80 6.56 -4.44
N VAL A 82 14.40 7.65 -4.93
CA VAL A 82 14.23 9.01 -4.37
C VAL A 82 12.77 9.47 -4.49
N LEU A 83 12.05 9.08 -5.53
CA LEU A 83 10.65 9.40 -5.68
C LEU A 83 9.74 8.47 -4.87
N ALA A 84 10.03 7.18 -4.81
CA ALA A 84 9.20 6.19 -4.15
C ALA A 84 9.19 6.35 -2.62
N LEU A 85 10.35 6.57 -2.00
CA LEU A 85 10.43 6.63 -0.53
C LEU A 85 9.61 7.78 0.07
N PRO A 86 9.70 9.03 -0.40
CA PRO A 86 8.81 10.09 0.06
C PRO A 86 7.34 9.83 -0.26
N ALA A 87 7.04 9.26 -1.45
CA ALA A 87 5.67 8.92 -1.82
C ALA A 87 5.05 7.91 -0.86
N PHE A 88 5.78 6.90 -0.42
CA PHE A 88 5.32 5.95 0.60
C PHE A 88 5.05 6.63 1.95
N CYS A 89 5.92 7.54 2.40
CA CYS A 89 5.70 8.31 3.63
C CYS A 89 4.42 9.16 3.54
N VAL A 90 4.23 9.85 2.42
CA VAL A 90 3.02 10.64 2.15
C VAL A 90 1.78 9.75 2.13
N LEU A 91 1.85 8.59 1.49
CA LEU A 91 0.75 7.64 1.40
C LEU A 91 0.36 7.08 2.79
N ILE A 92 1.32 6.70 3.62
CA ILE A 92 1.08 6.28 5.02
C ILE A 92 0.39 7.41 5.79
N PHE A 93 0.87 8.65 5.64
CA PHE A 93 0.31 9.79 6.34
C PHE A 93 -1.16 10.03 5.97
N PHE A 94 -1.52 9.97 4.70
CA PHE A 94 -2.91 10.16 4.27
C PHE A 94 -3.81 8.98 4.63
N ARG A 95 -3.30 7.76 4.60
CA ARG A 95 -4.09 6.56 4.89
C ARG A 95 -4.19 6.18 6.37
N ARG A 96 -3.47 6.85 7.27
CA ARG A 96 -3.41 6.53 8.72
C ARG A 96 -4.75 6.39 9.45
N ASN A 97 -5.81 6.96 8.89
CA ASN A 97 -7.16 6.91 9.46
C ASN A 97 -8.13 6.00 8.69
N SER A 98 -7.75 5.51 7.50
CA SER A 98 -8.58 4.66 6.64
C SER A 98 -8.55 3.21 7.11
N GLY A 99 -7.37 2.67 7.37
CA GLY A 99 -7.17 1.30 7.86
C GLY A 99 -5.71 1.00 8.13
N ASN A 100 -5.45 0.03 8.99
CA ASN A 100 -4.08 -0.35 9.33
C ASN A 100 -3.44 -1.21 8.22
N ALA A 101 -4.23 -2.07 7.55
CA ALA A 101 -3.73 -2.99 6.52
C ALA A 101 -3.01 -2.25 5.38
N GLY A 102 -3.62 -1.18 4.85
CA GLY A 102 -2.99 -0.36 3.82
C GLY A 102 -1.70 0.33 4.28
N CYS A 103 -1.64 0.77 5.54
CA CYS A 103 -0.43 1.37 6.10
C CYS A 103 0.71 0.34 6.26
N PHE A 104 0.41 -0.87 6.74
CA PHE A 104 1.39 -1.97 6.82
C PHE A 104 1.87 -2.39 5.43
N ALA A 105 0.97 -2.49 4.46
CA ALA A 105 1.32 -2.78 3.08
C ALA A 105 2.36 -1.78 2.52
N VAL A 106 2.11 -0.48 2.74
CA VAL A 106 3.05 0.57 2.29
C VAL A 106 4.37 0.52 3.07
N ALA A 107 4.36 0.16 4.37
CA ALA A 107 5.58 -0.02 5.15
C ALA A 107 6.42 -1.21 4.64
N MET A 108 5.78 -2.30 4.19
CA MET A 108 6.46 -3.42 3.54
C MET A 108 7.11 -3.00 2.21
N MET A 109 6.39 -2.26 1.37
CA MET A 109 6.92 -1.71 0.11
C MET A 109 8.09 -0.76 0.36
N PHE A 110 7.96 0.13 1.35
CA PHE A 110 9.03 1.03 1.77
C PHE A 110 10.28 0.25 2.19
N ALA A 111 10.12 -0.76 3.05
CA ALA A 111 11.22 -1.57 3.56
C ALA A 111 11.93 -2.35 2.45
N GLY A 112 11.18 -2.98 1.53
CA GLY A 112 11.75 -3.68 0.38
C GLY A 112 12.54 -2.74 -0.54
N THR A 113 12.00 -1.53 -0.79
CA THR A 113 12.71 -0.51 -1.56
C THR A 113 14.01 -0.08 -0.87
N VAL A 114 13.99 0.13 0.45
CA VAL A 114 15.19 0.48 1.24
C VAL A 114 16.23 -0.64 1.21
N GLY A 115 15.82 -1.90 1.39
CA GLY A 115 16.71 -3.06 1.36
C GLY A 115 17.52 -3.15 0.05
N ASN A 116 16.85 -3.00 -1.08
CA ASN A 116 17.50 -2.99 -2.39
C ASN A 116 18.28 -1.69 -2.67
N ALA A 117 17.85 -0.56 -2.11
CA ALA A 117 18.56 0.70 -2.23
C ALA A 117 19.91 0.69 -1.47
N ILE A 118 19.97 0.03 -0.29
CA ILE A 118 21.21 -0.15 0.47
C ILE A 118 22.27 -0.87 -0.37
N ASP A 119 21.89 -1.97 -1.04
CA ASP A 119 22.83 -2.69 -1.89
C ASP A 119 23.36 -1.79 -3.02
N ARG A 120 22.47 -1.08 -3.73
CA ARG A 120 22.88 -0.18 -4.81
C ARG A 120 23.75 0.98 -4.36
N ALA A 121 23.47 1.52 -3.16
CA ALA A 121 24.21 2.69 -2.64
C ALA A 121 25.61 2.34 -2.12
N PHE A 122 25.79 1.13 -1.54
CA PHE A 122 26.98 0.86 -0.72
C PHE A 122 27.85 -0.29 -1.24
N ARG A 123 27.47 -1.01 -2.29
CA ARG A 123 28.24 -2.17 -2.77
C ARG A 123 28.97 -1.96 -4.09
N GLY A 124 28.72 -0.90 -4.81
CA GLY A 124 29.35 -0.62 -6.11
C GLY A 124 30.56 0.31 -6.01
N ASN A 125 31.34 0.34 -7.07
CA ASN A 125 32.47 1.26 -7.24
C ASN A 125 32.03 2.61 -7.84
N GLY A 126 30.93 3.17 -7.33
CA GLY A 126 30.41 4.45 -7.80
C GLY A 126 29.04 4.77 -7.23
N PHE A 127 28.53 5.96 -7.56
CA PHE A 127 27.26 6.43 -7.04
C PHE A 127 26.10 5.54 -7.46
N PHE A 128 25.46 4.88 -6.49
CA PHE A 128 24.27 4.04 -6.66
C PHE A 128 24.42 2.93 -7.72
N ASN A 129 25.64 2.44 -7.90
CA ASN A 129 26.03 1.50 -8.97
C ASN A 129 26.28 0.07 -8.46
N GLY A 130 25.89 -0.22 -7.23
CA GLY A 130 26.00 -1.57 -6.67
C GLY A 130 24.95 -2.52 -7.23
N GLY A 131 25.34 -3.79 -7.34
CA GLY A 131 24.43 -4.87 -7.65
C GLY A 131 23.60 -5.27 -6.43
N VAL A 132 22.32 -5.58 -6.67
CA VAL A 132 21.46 -6.15 -5.63
C VAL A 132 21.79 -7.63 -5.49
N ARG A 133 21.93 -8.08 -4.23
CA ARG A 133 22.20 -9.48 -3.89
C ARG A 133 20.90 -10.29 -3.95
N ASP A 134 20.74 -11.06 -5.03
CA ASP A 134 19.63 -11.97 -5.21
C ASP A 134 20.10 -13.41 -4.97
N PHE A 135 19.29 -14.22 -4.25
CA PHE A 135 19.73 -15.55 -3.85
C PHE A 135 18.60 -16.60 -3.80
N ILE A 136 17.35 -16.22 -3.93
CA ILE A 136 16.21 -17.14 -4.03
C ILE A 136 15.92 -17.33 -5.50
N ALA A 137 16.27 -18.51 -6.03
CA ALA A 137 16.10 -18.84 -7.42
C ALA A 137 14.87 -19.75 -7.61
N THR A 138 13.95 -19.33 -8.46
CA THR A 138 12.83 -20.16 -8.90
C THR A 138 13.11 -20.81 -10.22
N GLU A 139 12.63 -22.03 -10.37
CA GLU A 139 12.74 -22.83 -11.58
C GLU A 139 11.34 -23.15 -12.11
N CYS A 140 11.18 -23.06 -13.41
CA CYS A 140 9.97 -23.50 -14.09
C CYS A 140 10.35 -24.45 -15.24
N PHE A 141 9.79 -25.67 -15.22
CA PHE A 141 10.11 -26.71 -16.21
C PHE A 141 11.64 -27.00 -16.36
N GLY A 142 12.37 -26.95 -15.23
CA GLY A 142 13.82 -27.20 -15.21
C GLY A 142 14.68 -26.10 -15.79
N ARG A 143 14.14 -24.90 -15.97
CA ARG A 143 14.86 -23.70 -16.36
C ARG A 143 14.79 -22.67 -15.24
N LEU A 144 15.87 -21.93 -15.02
CA LEU A 144 15.90 -20.78 -14.14
C LEU A 144 14.89 -19.74 -14.66
N ASP A 145 13.90 -19.41 -13.82
CA ASP A 145 12.86 -18.43 -14.15
C ASP A 145 13.24 -17.05 -13.63
N SER A 146 13.44 -16.92 -12.32
CA SER A 146 13.90 -15.67 -11.72
C SER A 146 14.75 -15.90 -10.48
N VAL A 147 15.60 -14.92 -10.15
CA VAL A 147 16.34 -14.85 -8.90
C VAL A 147 15.97 -13.55 -8.22
N PHE A 148 15.62 -13.62 -6.94
CA PHE A 148 15.18 -12.48 -6.14
C PHE A 148 15.63 -12.61 -4.68
N ASN A 149 15.24 -11.69 -3.83
CA ASN A 149 15.65 -11.61 -2.43
C ASN A 149 14.45 -11.34 -1.49
N VAL A 150 14.73 -11.23 -0.19
CA VAL A 150 13.69 -10.98 0.82
C VAL A 150 13.03 -9.62 0.63
N ALA A 151 13.77 -8.57 0.26
CA ALA A 151 13.19 -7.25 -0.01
C ALA A 151 12.15 -7.29 -1.14
N ASP A 152 12.40 -8.09 -2.20
CA ASP A 152 11.46 -8.25 -3.31
C ASP A 152 10.18 -8.97 -2.88
N ILE A 153 10.31 -10.00 -2.03
CA ILE A 153 9.13 -10.69 -1.45
C ILE A 153 8.24 -9.69 -0.71
N PHE A 154 8.82 -8.88 0.18
CA PHE A 154 8.04 -7.90 0.93
C PHE A 154 7.49 -6.78 0.06
N LEU A 155 8.19 -6.38 -0.99
CA LEU A 155 7.69 -5.40 -1.94
C LEU A 155 6.46 -5.92 -2.69
N VAL A 156 6.53 -7.13 -3.24
CA VAL A 156 5.41 -7.77 -3.97
C VAL A 156 4.24 -8.07 -3.03
N ALA A 157 4.52 -8.64 -1.85
CA ALA A 157 3.49 -8.90 -0.83
C ALA A 157 2.83 -7.60 -0.35
N GLY A 158 3.61 -6.52 -0.21
CA GLY A 158 3.10 -5.20 0.11
C GLY A 158 2.15 -4.67 -0.96
N VAL A 159 2.50 -4.80 -2.24
CA VAL A 159 1.62 -4.41 -3.36
C VAL A 159 0.32 -5.20 -3.32
N ALA A 160 0.39 -6.52 -3.15
CA ALA A 160 -0.79 -7.38 -3.07
C ALA A 160 -1.68 -7.02 -1.87
N LEU A 161 -1.08 -6.84 -0.68
CA LEU A 161 -1.81 -6.43 0.52
C LEU A 161 -2.42 -5.03 0.36
N PHE A 162 -1.72 -4.10 -0.29
CA PHE A 162 -2.25 -2.77 -0.56
C PHE A 162 -3.47 -2.81 -1.47
N ALA A 163 -3.40 -3.57 -2.56
CA ALA A 163 -4.55 -3.80 -3.45
C ALA A 163 -5.73 -4.43 -2.69
N ALA A 164 -5.47 -5.47 -1.88
CA ALA A 164 -6.49 -6.09 -1.05
C ALA A 164 -7.08 -5.11 -0.02
N SER A 165 -6.27 -4.21 0.56
CA SER A 165 -6.77 -3.19 1.50
C SER A 165 -7.72 -2.20 0.85
N LEU A 166 -7.44 -1.78 -0.38
CA LEU A 166 -8.31 -0.91 -1.16
C LEU A 166 -9.65 -1.57 -1.50
N LEU A 167 -9.64 -2.88 -1.74
CA LEU A 167 -10.82 -3.62 -2.14
C LEU A 167 -11.69 -4.02 -0.94
N PHE A 168 -11.07 -4.50 0.16
CA PHE A 168 -11.78 -5.26 1.19
C PHE A 168 -11.64 -4.70 2.60
N PHE A 169 -10.44 -4.26 3.02
CA PHE A 169 -10.12 -4.14 4.45
C PHE A 169 -10.26 -2.73 5.00
N ASP A 170 -10.08 -1.71 4.21
CA ASP A 170 -10.10 -0.34 4.68
C ASP A 170 -11.52 0.21 4.76
N LYS A 171 -11.71 1.21 5.63
CA LYS A 171 -13.01 1.87 5.81
C LYS A 171 -13.52 2.54 4.52
N ASP A 172 -12.58 2.96 3.69
CA ASP A 172 -12.82 3.59 2.39
C ASP A 172 -12.63 2.59 1.24
N SER A 173 -12.79 1.27 1.52
CA SER A 173 -12.69 0.23 0.51
C SER A 173 -13.88 0.30 -0.44
N LEU A 174 -13.65 -0.12 -1.69
CA LEU A 174 -14.69 -0.12 -2.74
C LEU A 174 -15.94 -0.90 -2.33
N LEU A 175 -15.76 -2.03 -1.61
CA LEU A 175 -16.88 -2.83 -1.12
C LEU A 175 -17.62 -2.16 0.05
N ALA A 176 -16.92 -1.46 0.94
CA ALA A 176 -17.56 -0.71 2.02
C ALA A 176 -18.43 0.43 1.46
N ASP A 177 -17.93 1.14 0.46
CA ASP A 177 -18.68 2.22 -0.20
C ASP A 177 -19.89 1.70 -1.00
N ALA A 178 -19.73 0.57 -1.69
CA ALA A 178 -20.86 -0.08 -2.39
C ALA A 178 -21.96 -0.51 -1.40
N LYS A 179 -21.57 -1.10 -0.26
CA LYS A 179 -22.51 -1.50 0.80
C LYS A 179 -23.22 -0.30 1.43
N ARG A 180 -22.51 0.81 1.67
CA ARG A 180 -23.09 2.06 2.17
C ARG A 180 -24.10 2.65 1.21
N LYS A 181 -23.77 2.71 -0.10
CA LYS A 181 -24.68 3.20 -1.15
C LYS A 181 -25.93 2.34 -1.26
N LYS A 182 -25.79 1.01 -1.22
CA LYS A 182 -26.93 0.08 -1.24
C LYS A 182 -27.86 0.27 -0.01
N SER A 183 -27.26 0.38 1.18
CA SER A 183 -28.02 0.61 2.42
C SER A 183 -28.73 1.97 2.43
N ALA A 184 -28.11 3.02 1.88
CA ALA A 184 -28.73 4.33 1.75
C ALA A 184 -29.93 4.31 0.77
N ALA A 185 -29.76 3.67 -0.37
CA ALA A 185 -30.83 3.51 -1.37
C ALA A 185 -32.02 2.70 -0.80
N GLU A 186 -31.73 1.62 -0.06
CA GLU A 186 -32.78 0.82 0.58
C GLU A 186 -33.52 1.60 1.69
N LYS A 187 -32.81 2.46 2.42
CA LYS A 187 -33.41 3.31 3.44
C LYS A 187 -34.31 4.39 2.83
N ASP A 188 -33.91 4.96 1.70
CA ASP A 188 -34.67 5.95 0.95
C ASP A 188 -35.94 5.34 0.35
N SER A 189 -35.87 4.12 -0.18
CA SER A 189 -37.02 3.38 -0.72
C SER A 189 -38.03 2.97 0.36
N ARG A 190 -37.64 2.89 1.63
CA ARG A 190 -38.51 2.55 2.77
C ARG A 190 -39.22 3.78 3.37
N ILE A 191 -38.91 5.01 2.93
CA ILE A 191 -39.66 6.21 3.34
C ILE A 191 -41.00 6.15 2.65
N PRO A 192 -42.14 5.90 3.37
CA PRO A 192 -43.43 5.78 2.74
C PRO A 192 -43.77 7.10 2.03
N SER A 193 -44.25 6.99 0.79
CA SER A 193 -44.80 8.14 0.04
C SER A 193 -45.89 8.91 0.80
N ALA A 194 -46.51 8.26 1.78
CA ALA A 194 -47.43 8.85 2.74
C ALA A 194 -46.87 10.01 3.56
N ARG A 195 -45.55 10.02 3.86
CA ARG A 195 -44.91 11.14 4.59
C ARG A 195 -44.66 12.36 3.69
N MET A 196 -44.43 12.16 2.41
CA MET A 196 -44.34 13.27 1.43
C MET A 196 -45.69 13.89 1.14
N THR A 197 -46.76 13.08 1.08
CA THR A 197 -48.13 13.55 0.88
C THR A 197 -48.67 14.27 2.09
N ALA A 198 -48.41 13.79 3.32
CA ALA A 198 -48.82 14.46 4.56
C ALA A 198 -48.14 15.83 4.75
N GLY A 199 -46.81 15.92 4.50
CA GLY A 199 -46.09 17.19 4.58
C GLY A 199 -46.44 18.20 3.49
N ARG A 200 -46.94 17.72 2.33
CA ARG A 200 -47.47 18.58 1.25
C ARG A 200 -48.89 19.04 1.55
N ALA A 201 -49.75 18.18 2.13
CA ALA A 201 -51.08 18.50 2.57
C ALA A 201 -51.07 19.56 3.69
N ASP A 202 -50.21 19.41 4.73
CA ASP A 202 -50.06 20.37 5.81
C ASP A 202 -49.55 21.76 5.33
N ARG A 203 -48.69 21.80 4.34
CA ARG A 203 -48.26 23.04 3.70
C ARG A 203 -49.34 23.73 2.91
N ILE A 204 -50.16 22.97 2.19
CA ILE A 204 -51.28 23.50 1.39
C ILE A 204 -52.36 24.03 2.33
N GLU A 205 -52.66 23.32 3.42
CA GLU A 205 -53.66 23.75 4.42
C GLU A 205 -53.21 25.04 5.16
N LYS A 206 -51.95 25.11 5.57
CA LYS A 206 -51.37 26.36 6.18
C LYS A 206 -51.38 27.53 5.18
N ALA A 207 -51.10 27.31 3.90
CA ALA A 207 -51.15 28.36 2.89
C ALA A 207 -52.61 28.84 2.66
N PHE A 208 -53.60 27.94 2.66
CA PHE A 208 -55.03 28.29 2.54
C PHE A 208 -55.51 29.10 3.76
N PHE A 209 -55.13 28.73 4.98
CA PHE A 209 -55.50 29.45 6.21
C PHE A 209 -54.85 30.87 6.26
N GLN A 210 -53.62 31.03 5.79
CA GLN A 210 -52.98 32.34 5.68
C GLN A 210 -53.63 33.26 4.64
N SER A 211 -54.04 32.69 3.47
CA SER A 211 -54.74 33.43 2.44
C SER A 211 -56.11 33.91 2.90
N GLY A 212 -56.86 33.09 3.68
CA GLY A 212 -58.18 33.46 4.24
C GLY A 212 -58.08 34.58 5.29
N LYS A 213 -57.03 34.62 6.09
CA LYS A 213 -56.78 35.73 7.07
C LYS A 213 -56.49 37.06 6.41
N ASN A 214 -55.77 37.03 5.27
CA ASN A 214 -55.47 38.29 4.55
C ASN A 214 -56.65 38.87 3.78
N ARG A 215 -57.65 38.08 3.42
CA ARG A 215 -58.91 38.57 2.81
C ARG A 215 -59.80 39.25 3.83
N LYS A 216 -59.84 38.81 5.09
CA LYS A 216 -60.66 39.46 6.16
C LYS A 216 -60.03 40.73 6.74
N ARG A 217 -58.80 41.07 6.40
CA ARG A 217 -58.13 42.33 6.82
C ARG A 217 -58.26 43.47 5.78
N LYS A 218 -58.82 43.19 4.60
CA LYS A 218 -58.95 44.14 3.49
C LYS A 218 -60.43 44.49 3.18
N ALA A 219 -61.37 43.93 3.95
CA ALA A 219 -62.78 44.32 4.01
C ALA A 219 -63.06 45.09 5.32
#